data_a60ee51e674016f8474fe5ba5305e111
#
_entry.id   a60ee51e674016f8474fe5ba5305e111
#
_cell.length_a   1.000
_cell.length_b   1.000
_cell.length_c   1.000
_cell.angle_alpha   90.00
_cell.angle_beta   90.00
_cell.angle_gamma   90.00
#
_symmetry.space_group_name_H-M   'P 1'
#
loop_
_entity.id
_entity.type
_entity.pdbx_description
1 polymer ?
#
loop_
_entity_poly.entity_id
_entity_poly.type
_entity_poly.pdbx_seq_one_letter_code
_entity_poly.pdbx_strand_id
1 'polypeptide(L)'
;GEYMDPKMIQQFEDETGIEVKYEEAVTPEEMYSKYSSGVIDYDLLCTSDYMLKKLIDEGSVQPVDFDSFEYGGNIGDDYWNFAKSFDEENQYVLPYFWGTIGILYDTTKVNETPDSWDVLFNGEYAGQFIMQDSMRDSFMITLKSLGYSLNTDNEQEIRQAQQRMLKQKPDVQAYLVDEARDEVVAGNATMAVVYSGEAYLGHEYNPDVEYVVPKEGTNIWMDGWVITKECQNTEAAQKFLDFLCREDVAEANFEYIYYSTPNQAVIDNMDED
;
A
#
# COMPACT_ATOMS: atom_id res chain seq x y z
N GLY A 1 1.36 -2.83 9.70
CA GLY A 1 0.93 -4.20 9.62
C GLY A 1 2.06 -5.14 9.23
N GLU A 2 1.80 -6.43 9.23
CA GLU A 2 2.74 -7.44 8.74
C GLU A 2 3.01 -7.20 7.24
N TYR A 3 4.26 -6.91 6.89
CA TYR A 3 4.59 -6.47 5.53
C TYR A 3 5.78 -7.23 4.92
N MET A 4 6.16 -8.35 5.54
CA MET A 4 7.18 -9.28 5.07
C MET A 4 6.99 -10.64 5.75
N ASP A 5 7.16 -11.74 5.03
CA ASP A 5 7.20 -13.07 5.64
C ASP A 5 8.42 -13.15 6.60
N PRO A 6 8.21 -13.39 7.90
CA PRO A 6 9.31 -13.54 8.87
C PRO A 6 10.34 -14.60 8.49
N LYS A 7 9.95 -15.60 7.69
CA LYS A 7 10.87 -16.62 7.19
C LYS A 7 11.92 -16.05 6.24
N MET A 8 11.55 -15.00 5.47
CA MET A 8 12.49 -14.36 4.55
C MET A 8 13.54 -13.55 5.31
N ILE A 9 13.17 -12.94 6.42
CA ILE A 9 14.14 -12.29 7.34
C ILE A 9 15.12 -13.32 7.87
N GLN A 10 14.63 -14.46 8.38
CA GLN A 10 15.46 -15.53 8.89
C GLN A 10 16.37 -16.12 7.80
N GLN A 11 15.85 -16.28 6.58
CA GLN A 11 16.64 -16.76 5.44
C GLN A 11 17.79 -15.81 5.11
N PHE A 12 17.54 -14.50 5.09
CA PHE A 12 18.57 -13.50 4.88
C PHE A 12 19.66 -13.57 5.95
N GLU A 13 19.27 -13.68 7.21
CA GLU A 13 20.20 -13.80 8.34
C GLU A 13 21.05 -15.08 8.24
N ASP A 14 20.44 -16.21 7.90
CA ASP A 14 21.12 -17.50 7.77
C ASP A 14 22.13 -17.50 6.60
N GLU A 15 21.77 -16.87 5.47
CA GLU A 15 22.62 -16.83 4.27
C GLU A 15 23.78 -15.83 4.39
N THR A 16 23.54 -14.70 5.08
CA THR A 16 24.50 -13.59 5.10
C THR A 16 25.25 -13.41 6.42
N GLY A 17 24.71 -13.92 7.51
CA GLY A 17 25.18 -13.67 8.87
C GLY A 17 24.89 -12.24 9.36
N ILE A 18 24.05 -11.48 8.65
CA ILE A 18 23.66 -10.11 9.02
C ILE A 18 22.37 -10.19 9.82
N GLU A 19 22.38 -9.70 11.06
CA GLU A 19 21.21 -9.60 11.93
C GLU A 19 20.25 -8.49 11.43
N VAL A 20 18.94 -8.79 11.36
CA VAL A 20 17.89 -7.87 10.98
C VAL A 20 16.98 -7.55 12.17
N LYS A 21 16.87 -6.29 12.51
CA LYS A 21 15.90 -5.81 13.50
C LYS A 21 14.71 -5.22 12.77
N TYR A 22 13.68 -6.03 12.61
CA TYR A 22 12.46 -5.64 11.93
C TYR A 22 11.48 -4.98 12.91
N GLU A 23 10.93 -3.83 12.52
CA GLU A 23 9.92 -3.10 13.28
C GLU A 23 8.78 -2.70 12.35
N GLU A 24 7.56 -2.79 12.82
CA GLU A 24 6.36 -2.46 12.09
C GLU A 24 5.79 -1.10 12.50
N ALA A 25 5.17 -0.42 11.55
CA ALA A 25 4.34 0.75 11.76
C ALA A 25 2.97 0.53 11.12
N VAL A 26 1.92 1.05 11.73
CA VAL A 26 0.56 0.89 11.22
C VAL A 26 0.29 1.79 10.03
N THR A 27 0.86 3.00 10.04
CA THR A 27 0.68 3.99 8.97
C THR A 27 2.01 4.60 8.54
N PRO A 28 2.10 5.13 7.29
CA PRO A 28 3.28 5.88 6.85
C PRO A 28 3.60 7.11 7.73
N GLU A 29 2.57 7.75 8.29
CA GLU A 29 2.74 8.87 9.22
C GLU A 29 3.36 8.45 10.56
N GLU A 30 2.96 7.29 11.08
CA GLU A 30 3.56 6.71 12.29
C GLU A 30 5.03 6.36 12.04
N MET A 31 5.33 5.67 10.93
CA MET A 31 6.70 5.36 10.52
C MET A 31 7.55 6.64 10.41
N TYR A 32 7.04 7.65 9.72
CA TYR A 32 7.73 8.93 9.56
C TYR A 32 7.97 9.63 10.92
N SER A 33 6.98 9.58 11.81
CA SER A 33 7.10 10.15 13.16
C SER A 33 8.18 9.44 13.99
N LYS A 34 8.23 8.11 13.94
CA LYS A 34 9.28 7.32 14.59
C LYS A 34 10.66 7.67 14.03
N TYR A 35 10.81 7.66 12.72
CA TYR A 35 12.07 7.99 12.05
C TYR A 35 12.52 9.44 12.36
N SER A 36 11.66 10.43 12.15
CA SER A 36 11.99 11.85 12.32
C SER A 36 12.26 12.24 13.77
N SER A 37 11.83 11.42 14.75
CA SER A 37 12.14 11.65 16.16
C SER A 37 13.63 11.47 16.49
N GLY A 38 14.37 10.73 15.64
CA GLY A 38 15.79 10.44 15.85
C GLY A 38 16.08 9.58 17.10
N VAL A 39 15.07 8.88 17.62
CA VAL A 39 15.24 7.97 18.80
C VAL A 39 15.80 6.62 18.36
N ILE A 40 15.46 6.20 17.14
CA ILE A 40 15.94 4.95 16.53
C ILE A 40 16.60 5.31 15.21
N ASP A 41 17.80 4.79 14.99
CA ASP A 41 18.52 4.90 13.73
C ASP A 41 18.10 3.72 12.84
N TYR A 42 17.20 3.97 11.88
CA TYR A 42 16.80 2.97 10.89
C TYR A 42 17.78 2.98 9.71
N ASP A 43 18.22 1.80 9.28
CA ASP A 43 19.02 1.65 8.06
C ASP A 43 18.11 1.69 6.81
N LEU A 44 16.94 1.05 6.90
CA LEU A 44 15.96 0.93 5.82
C LEU A 44 14.58 1.37 6.30
N LEU A 45 13.82 1.94 5.38
CA LEU A 45 12.39 2.22 5.56
C LEU A 45 11.62 1.67 4.36
N CYS A 46 10.45 1.04 4.63
CA CYS A 46 9.46 0.69 3.63
C CYS A 46 8.21 1.53 3.86
N THR A 47 7.72 2.21 2.82
CA THR A 47 6.53 3.07 2.95
C THR A 47 5.94 3.40 1.59
N SER A 48 4.78 4.08 1.60
CA SER A 48 4.03 4.42 0.39
C SER A 48 4.63 5.59 -0.40
N ASP A 49 4.33 5.63 -1.67
CA ASP A 49 4.84 6.55 -2.69
C ASP A 49 4.88 8.04 -2.25
N TYR A 50 3.80 8.55 -1.67
CA TYR A 50 3.74 9.95 -1.22
C TYR A 50 4.69 10.25 -0.05
N MET A 51 4.92 9.25 0.81
CA MET A 51 5.86 9.39 1.92
C MET A 51 7.31 9.20 1.44
N LEU A 52 7.53 8.29 0.47
CA LEU A 52 8.82 8.15 -0.23
C LEU A 52 9.21 9.46 -0.89
N LYS A 53 8.29 10.08 -1.63
CA LYS A 53 8.53 11.40 -2.23
C LYS A 53 8.89 12.46 -1.18
N LYS A 54 8.18 12.49 -0.05
CA LYS A 54 8.48 13.40 1.05
C LYS A 54 9.90 13.19 1.60
N LEU A 55 10.29 11.94 1.85
CA LEU A 55 11.63 11.60 2.35
C LEU A 55 12.74 12.01 1.36
N ILE A 56 12.50 11.83 0.05
CA ILE A 56 13.41 12.25 -1.01
C ILE A 56 13.53 13.77 -1.03
N ASP A 57 12.40 14.50 -1.05
CA ASP A 57 12.37 15.96 -1.11
C ASP A 57 13.04 16.59 0.11
N GLU A 58 13.00 15.97 1.27
CA GLU A 58 13.66 16.40 2.50
C GLU A 58 15.16 16.03 2.55
N GLY A 59 15.65 15.22 1.60
CA GLY A 59 17.01 14.70 1.60
C GLY A 59 17.28 13.75 2.76
N SER A 60 16.27 12.98 3.16
CA SER A 60 16.31 12.02 4.28
C SER A 60 16.72 10.61 3.84
N VAL A 61 17.06 10.42 2.58
CA VAL A 61 17.48 9.15 1.99
C VAL A 61 18.79 9.30 1.22
N GLN A 62 19.49 8.18 1.03
CA GLN A 62 20.71 8.14 0.22
C GLN A 62 20.49 7.32 -1.05
N PRO A 63 21.23 7.61 -2.14
CA PRO A 63 21.14 6.88 -3.38
C PRO A 63 21.51 5.40 -3.20
N VAL A 64 20.85 4.55 -3.98
CA VAL A 64 21.09 3.10 -4.07
C VAL A 64 21.73 2.80 -5.43
N ASP A 65 22.76 1.98 -5.44
CA ASP A 65 23.41 1.49 -6.67
C ASP A 65 22.67 0.23 -7.18
N PHE A 66 21.51 0.44 -7.81
CA PHE A 66 20.70 -0.66 -8.36
C PHE A 66 21.40 -1.42 -9.49
N ASP A 67 22.35 -0.80 -10.20
CA ASP A 67 23.14 -1.45 -11.25
C ASP A 67 24.07 -2.53 -10.70
N SER A 68 24.39 -2.48 -9.41
CA SER A 68 25.22 -3.48 -8.72
C SER A 68 24.44 -4.71 -8.22
N PHE A 69 23.10 -4.67 -8.30
CA PHE A 69 22.26 -5.77 -7.81
C PHE A 69 22.33 -6.97 -8.73
N GLU A 70 22.49 -8.16 -8.16
CA GLU A 70 22.46 -9.44 -8.89
C GLU A 70 21.04 -9.76 -9.40
N TYR A 71 20.01 -9.42 -8.60
CA TYR A 71 18.62 -9.75 -8.87
C TYR A 71 17.75 -8.53 -9.24
N GLY A 72 18.34 -7.35 -9.33
CA GLY A 72 17.64 -6.11 -9.67
C GLY A 72 16.88 -6.16 -11.00
N GLY A 73 17.37 -6.97 -11.95
CA GLY A 73 16.70 -7.21 -13.24
C GLY A 73 15.38 -7.96 -13.16
N ASN A 74 15.01 -8.51 -12.00
CA ASN A 74 13.73 -9.16 -11.78
C ASN A 74 12.57 -8.15 -11.57
N ILE A 75 12.88 -6.89 -11.23
CA ILE A 75 11.85 -5.84 -11.15
C ILE A 75 11.51 -5.38 -12.56
N GLY A 76 10.23 -5.47 -12.93
CA GLY A 76 9.76 -5.14 -14.27
C GLY A 76 9.87 -3.65 -14.60
N ASP A 77 10.17 -3.34 -15.88
CA ASP A 77 10.36 -1.97 -16.37
C ASP A 77 9.17 -1.05 -16.10
N ASP A 78 7.95 -1.57 -16.13
CA ASP A 78 6.73 -0.79 -15.87
C ASP A 78 6.70 -0.25 -14.44
N TYR A 79 7.22 -1.00 -13.49
CA TYR A 79 7.28 -0.59 -12.09
C TYR A 79 8.38 0.45 -11.83
N TRP A 80 9.53 0.31 -12.49
CA TRP A 80 10.54 1.35 -12.51
C TRP A 80 10.01 2.65 -13.15
N ASN A 81 9.24 2.54 -14.24
CA ASN A 81 8.62 3.70 -14.88
C ASN A 81 7.55 4.34 -13.98
N PHE A 82 6.79 3.55 -13.22
CA PHE A 82 5.83 4.08 -12.26
C PHE A 82 6.54 4.81 -11.11
N ALA A 83 7.63 4.26 -10.60
CA ALA A 83 8.42 4.86 -9.52
C ALA A 83 8.97 6.25 -9.88
N LYS A 84 9.19 6.56 -11.16
CA LYS A 84 9.59 7.92 -11.61
C LYS A 84 8.59 9.01 -11.28
N SER A 85 7.35 8.66 -10.95
CA SER A 85 6.36 9.66 -10.51
C SER A 85 6.70 10.29 -9.15
N PHE A 86 7.54 9.65 -8.35
CA PHE A 86 7.98 10.11 -7.03
C PHE A 86 9.50 10.03 -6.81
N ASP A 87 10.22 9.25 -7.62
CA ASP A 87 11.70 9.17 -7.68
C ASP A 87 12.14 9.32 -9.15
N GLU A 88 12.21 10.56 -9.65
CA GLU A 88 12.32 10.94 -11.06
C GLU A 88 13.43 10.18 -11.81
N GLU A 89 14.57 9.94 -11.16
CA GLU A 89 15.75 9.30 -11.74
C GLU A 89 15.93 7.84 -11.28
N ASN A 90 14.96 7.28 -10.54
CA ASN A 90 15.06 5.94 -9.92
C ASN A 90 16.37 5.75 -9.12
N GLN A 91 16.71 6.73 -8.28
CA GLN A 91 17.97 6.71 -7.53
C GLN A 91 17.84 6.19 -6.11
N TYR A 92 16.64 6.19 -5.54
CA TYR A 92 16.45 6.01 -4.10
C TYR A 92 15.57 4.82 -3.75
N VAL A 93 14.55 4.52 -4.56
CA VAL A 93 13.46 3.62 -4.20
C VAL A 93 13.56 2.29 -4.94
N LEU A 94 13.59 1.18 -4.18
CA LEU A 94 13.30 -0.14 -4.71
C LEU A 94 11.78 -0.38 -4.67
N PRO A 95 11.07 -0.54 -5.81
CA PRO A 95 9.67 -0.97 -5.83
C PRO A 95 9.46 -2.29 -5.08
N TYR A 96 8.42 -2.39 -4.26
CA TYR A 96 8.21 -3.57 -3.42
C TYR A 96 6.83 -4.22 -3.61
N PHE A 97 5.76 -3.51 -3.30
CA PHE A 97 4.39 -3.93 -3.58
C PHE A 97 3.58 -2.79 -4.17
N TRP A 98 2.51 -3.15 -4.88
CA TRP A 98 1.59 -2.18 -5.43
C TRP A 98 0.16 -2.72 -5.39
N GLY A 99 -0.80 -1.84 -5.58
CA GLY A 99 -2.19 -2.23 -5.63
C GLY A 99 -3.11 -1.07 -5.92
N THR A 100 -4.39 -1.36 -5.78
CA THR A 100 -5.48 -0.40 -5.91
C THR A 100 -6.27 -0.32 -4.62
N ILE A 101 -7.12 0.70 -4.51
CA ILE A 101 -8.11 0.80 -3.45
C ILE A 101 -9.49 0.71 -4.08
N GLY A 102 -10.42 0.03 -3.42
CA GLY A 102 -11.77 -0.17 -3.94
C GLY A 102 -12.77 -0.48 -2.84
N ILE A 103 -13.91 -1.00 -3.24
CA ILE A 103 -14.99 -1.38 -2.34
C ILE A 103 -15.09 -2.90 -2.29
N LEU A 104 -14.85 -3.48 -1.12
CA LEU A 104 -15.21 -4.86 -0.78
C LEU A 104 -16.65 -4.86 -0.29
N TYR A 105 -17.49 -5.74 -0.80
CA TYR A 105 -18.92 -5.76 -0.43
C TYR A 105 -19.49 -7.18 -0.38
N ASP A 106 -20.47 -7.38 0.49
CA ASP A 106 -21.22 -8.63 0.64
C ASP A 106 -22.34 -8.68 -0.41
N THR A 107 -22.21 -9.55 -1.40
CA THR A 107 -23.16 -9.71 -2.51
C THR A 107 -24.55 -10.15 -2.06
N THR A 108 -24.68 -10.71 -0.86
CA THR A 108 -25.97 -11.12 -0.30
C THR A 108 -26.75 -9.95 0.29
N LYS A 109 -26.09 -8.81 0.55
CA LYS A 109 -26.67 -7.60 1.14
C LYS A 109 -26.82 -6.44 0.18
N VAL A 110 -26.08 -6.48 -0.94
CA VAL A 110 -26.07 -5.44 -1.97
C VAL A 110 -26.79 -5.96 -3.21
N ASN A 111 -27.81 -5.25 -3.69
CA ASN A 111 -28.60 -5.68 -4.83
C ASN A 111 -27.93 -5.43 -6.18
N GLU A 112 -27.09 -4.39 -6.26
CA GLU A 112 -26.35 -4.01 -7.47
C GLU A 112 -24.90 -3.73 -7.10
N THR A 113 -23.98 -4.10 -8.00
CA THR A 113 -22.55 -3.82 -7.79
C THR A 113 -22.31 -2.34 -7.46
N PRO A 114 -21.66 -2.00 -6.33
CA PRO A 114 -21.44 -0.60 -5.92
C PRO A 114 -20.30 0.03 -6.72
N ASP A 115 -20.50 0.22 -8.05
CA ASP A 115 -19.51 0.65 -9.03
C ASP A 115 -19.21 2.16 -9.02
N SER A 116 -19.63 2.87 -7.99
CA SER A 116 -19.41 4.32 -7.83
C SER A 116 -19.06 4.66 -6.40
N TRP A 117 -18.07 5.52 -6.20
CA TRP A 117 -17.75 6.06 -4.86
C TRP A 117 -18.93 6.78 -4.22
N ASP A 118 -19.90 7.24 -5.00
CA ASP A 118 -21.09 7.94 -4.48
C ASP A 118 -21.94 7.08 -3.54
N VAL A 119 -21.87 5.75 -3.64
CA VAL A 119 -22.55 4.81 -2.74
C VAL A 119 -22.20 5.05 -1.27
N LEU A 120 -20.99 5.50 -0.99
CA LEU A 120 -20.52 5.81 0.36
C LEU A 120 -21.02 7.17 0.89
N PHE A 121 -21.66 8.00 0.04
CA PHE A 121 -22.06 9.38 0.36
C PHE A 121 -23.55 9.67 0.16
N ASN A 122 -24.31 8.76 -0.44
CA ASN A 122 -25.72 8.96 -0.78
C ASN A 122 -26.70 8.60 0.35
N GLY A 123 -26.20 8.02 1.45
CA GLY A 123 -26.97 7.61 2.62
C GLY A 123 -27.69 6.27 2.51
N GLU A 124 -27.58 5.57 1.37
CA GLU A 124 -28.26 4.29 1.14
C GLU A 124 -27.82 3.22 2.15
N TYR A 125 -26.52 3.17 2.45
CA TYR A 125 -25.90 2.21 3.38
C TYR A 125 -25.44 2.89 4.67
N ALA A 126 -26.13 3.93 5.13
CA ALA A 126 -25.77 4.62 6.36
C ALA A 126 -25.67 3.66 7.57
N GLY A 127 -24.54 3.72 8.28
CA GLY A 127 -24.24 2.85 9.41
C GLY A 127 -23.86 1.41 9.05
N GLN A 128 -23.64 1.11 7.77
CA GLN A 128 -23.36 -0.25 7.27
C GLN A 128 -22.06 -0.35 6.46
N PHE A 129 -21.27 0.71 6.39
CA PHE A 129 -20.00 0.71 5.66
C PHE A 129 -18.83 1.22 6.50
N ILE A 130 -17.65 0.76 6.16
CA ILE A 130 -16.40 1.10 6.81
C ILE A 130 -15.55 1.93 5.84
N MET A 131 -15.01 3.05 6.33
CA MET A 131 -14.06 3.88 5.62
C MET A 131 -12.63 3.55 6.03
N GLN A 132 -11.68 3.85 5.14
CA GLN A 132 -10.26 3.76 5.48
C GLN A 132 -9.88 4.76 6.58
N ASP A 133 -9.18 4.26 7.61
CA ASP A 133 -8.50 5.09 8.61
C ASP A 133 -7.15 5.61 8.05
N SER A 134 -7.23 6.15 6.84
CA SER A 134 -6.16 6.82 6.12
C SER A 134 -6.66 8.17 5.66
N MET A 135 -6.01 9.23 6.12
CA MET A 135 -6.34 10.59 5.71
C MET A 135 -6.17 10.77 4.19
N ARG A 136 -5.08 10.25 3.64
CA ARG A 136 -4.77 10.35 2.21
C ARG A 136 -5.85 9.68 1.37
N ASP A 137 -6.17 8.40 1.66
CA ASP A 137 -7.12 7.62 0.88
C ASP A 137 -8.55 8.13 1.03
N SER A 138 -8.96 8.51 2.23
CA SER A 138 -10.29 9.10 2.46
C SER A 138 -10.49 10.39 1.66
N PHE A 139 -9.47 11.26 1.57
CA PHE A 139 -9.52 12.44 0.71
C PHE A 139 -9.55 12.08 -0.77
N MET A 140 -8.72 11.15 -1.23
CA MET A 140 -8.66 10.72 -2.63
C MET A 140 -10.00 10.16 -3.11
N ILE A 141 -10.62 9.25 -2.34
CA ILE A 141 -11.95 8.70 -2.63
C ILE A 141 -12.99 9.81 -2.74
N THR A 142 -12.97 10.75 -1.80
CA THR A 142 -13.92 11.85 -1.76
C THR A 142 -13.74 12.80 -2.94
N LEU A 143 -12.49 13.13 -3.30
CA LEU A 143 -12.16 13.93 -4.48
C LEU A 143 -12.67 13.27 -5.76
N LYS A 144 -12.41 11.95 -5.92
CA LYS A 144 -12.90 11.18 -7.06
C LYS A 144 -14.42 11.18 -7.15
N SER A 145 -15.12 11.02 -6.03
CA SER A 145 -16.59 11.11 -5.96
C SER A 145 -17.16 12.49 -6.32
N LEU A 146 -16.34 13.53 -6.28
CA LEU A 146 -16.67 14.89 -6.72
C LEU A 146 -16.22 15.19 -8.16
N GLY A 147 -15.58 14.24 -8.83
CA GLY A 147 -15.04 14.39 -10.18
C GLY A 147 -13.72 15.17 -10.25
N TYR A 148 -13.04 15.33 -9.11
CA TYR A 148 -11.75 16.01 -9.03
C TYR A 148 -10.57 15.05 -9.21
N SER A 149 -9.39 15.62 -9.49
CA SER A 149 -8.13 14.85 -9.44
C SER A 149 -7.83 14.44 -8.00
N LEU A 150 -7.43 13.17 -7.80
CA LEU A 150 -6.96 12.69 -6.50
C LEU A 150 -5.65 13.36 -6.04
N ASN A 151 -4.92 13.99 -6.98
CA ASN A 151 -3.67 14.71 -6.72
C ASN A 151 -3.85 16.24 -6.84
N THR A 152 -5.09 16.76 -6.66
CA THR A 152 -5.32 18.20 -6.71
C THR A 152 -4.61 18.92 -5.57
N ASP A 153 -4.03 20.08 -5.87
CA ASP A 153 -3.51 21.07 -4.92
C ASP A 153 -4.44 22.27 -4.75
N ASN A 154 -5.61 22.24 -5.40
CA ASN A 154 -6.60 23.30 -5.31
C ASN A 154 -7.31 23.28 -3.94
N GLU A 155 -7.03 24.28 -3.11
CA GLU A 155 -7.61 24.40 -1.78
C GLU A 155 -9.16 24.37 -1.77
N GLN A 156 -9.82 24.88 -2.81
CA GLN A 156 -11.29 24.90 -2.88
C GLN A 156 -11.83 23.48 -3.07
N GLU A 157 -11.20 22.67 -3.90
CA GLU A 157 -11.56 21.26 -4.12
C GLU A 157 -11.34 20.43 -2.86
N ILE A 158 -10.18 20.64 -2.19
CA ILE A 158 -9.86 19.98 -0.92
C ILE A 158 -10.88 20.36 0.17
N ARG A 159 -11.28 21.63 0.26
CA ARG A 159 -12.32 22.07 1.21
C ARG A 159 -13.70 21.46 0.90
N GLN A 160 -14.04 21.29 -0.37
CA GLN A 160 -15.29 20.63 -0.76
C GLN A 160 -15.27 19.15 -0.38
N ALA A 161 -14.15 18.46 -0.60
CA ALA A 161 -13.97 17.08 -0.15
C ALA A 161 -14.11 16.98 1.39
N GLN A 162 -13.45 17.84 2.14
CA GLN A 162 -13.59 17.89 3.60
C GLN A 162 -15.05 18.07 4.04
N GLN A 163 -15.78 18.98 3.40
CA GLN A 163 -17.21 19.20 3.75
C GLN A 163 -18.07 17.99 3.42
N ARG A 164 -17.76 17.27 2.32
CA ARG A 164 -18.47 16.03 1.96
C ARG A 164 -18.20 14.93 2.99
N MET A 165 -16.95 14.75 3.41
CA MET A 165 -16.56 13.79 4.46
C MET A 165 -17.22 14.12 5.80
N LEU A 166 -17.27 15.39 6.19
CA LEU A 166 -17.96 15.82 7.43
C LEU A 166 -19.45 15.50 7.42
N LYS A 167 -20.10 15.57 6.26
CA LYS A 167 -21.51 15.16 6.12
C LYS A 167 -21.68 13.64 6.17
N GLN A 168 -20.74 12.90 5.59
CA GLN A 168 -20.75 11.44 5.59
C GLN A 168 -20.47 10.85 6.98
N LYS A 169 -19.66 11.53 7.79
CA LYS A 169 -19.14 11.01 9.05
C LYS A 169 -20.19 10.37 9.98
N PRO A 170 -21.43 10.90 10.12
CA PRO A 170 -22.46 10.24 10.94
C PRO A 170 -22.94 8.90 10.37
N ASP A 171 -22.75 8.67 9.07
CA ASP A 171 -23.21 7.47 8.36
C ASP A 171 -22.13 6.39 8.31
N VAL A 172 -20.88 6.70 8.67
CA VAL A 172 -19.76 5.74 8.71
C VAL A 172 -19.87 4.88 9.97
N GLN A 173 -19.85 3.56 9.78
CA GLN A 173 -19.88 2.59 10.88
C GLN A 173 -18.59 2.64 11.70
N ALA A 174 -17.45 2.62 11.02
CA ALA A 174 -16.10 2.67 11.61
C ALA A 174 -15.08 3.21 10.60
N TYR A 175 -13.94 3.63 11.12
CA TYR A 175 -12.72 3.87 10.35
C TYR A 175 -11.72 2.79 10.75
N LEU A 176 -11.32 1.94 9.80
CA LEU A 176 -10.40 0.81 10.02
C LEU A 176 -9.44 0.70 8.83
N VAL A 177 -8.39 -0.08 8.98
CA VAL A 177 -7.45 -0.44 7.91
C VAL A 177 -7.65 -1.92 7.57
N ASP A 178 -6.78 -2.80 8.02
CA ASP A 178 -6.80 -4.22 7.67
C ASP A 178 -8.06 -4.94 8.23
N GLU A 179 -8.51 -4.57 9.43
CA GLU A 179 -9.69 -5.15 10.07
C GLU A 179 -11.00 -4.86 9.31
N ALA A 180 -10.99 -3.89 8.38
CA ALA A 180 -12.16 -3.55 7.58
C ALA A 180 -12.64 -4.76 6.72
N ARG A 181 -11.70 -5.56 6.20
CA ARG A 181 -11.97 -6.82 5.51
C ARG A 181 -12.73 -7.78 6.41
N ASP A 182 -12.22 -8.00 7.63
CA ASP A 182 -12.77 -9.00 8.55
C ASP A 182 -14.22 -8.68 8.95
N GLU A 183 -14.54 -7.40 9.09
CA GLU A 183 -15.91 -6.94 9.39
C GLU A 183 -16.90 -7.25 8.24
N VAL A 184 -16.47 -7.12 6.97
CA VAL A 184 -17.31 -7.51 5.82
C VAL A 184 -17.44 -9.02 5.72
N VAL A 185 -16.31 -9.76 5.83
CA VAL A 185 -16.26 -11.23 5.78
C VAL A 185 -17.15 -11.85 6.87
N ALA A 186 -17.13 -11.29 8.07
CA ALA A 186 -17.97 -11.74 9.19
C ALA A 186 -19.44 -11.29 9.08
N GLY A 187 -19.78 -10.46 8.11
CA GLY A 187 -21.12 -9.95 7.90
C GLY A 187 -21.53 -8.82 8.87
N ASN A 188 -20.59 -8.22 9.59
CA ASN A 188 -20.82 -7.10 10.51
C ASN A 188 -20.96 -5.77 9.77
N ALA A 189 -20.37 -5.65 8.57
CA ALA A 189 -20.54 -4.54 7.66
C ALA A 189 -21.09 -5.04 6.31
N THR A 190 -21.76 -4.17 5.56
CA THR A 190 -22.26 -4.47 4.21
C THR A 190 -21.15 -4.27 3.18
N MET A 191 -20.32 -3.24 3.39
CA MET A 191 -19.17 -2.94 2.53
C MET A 191 -18.08 -2.20 3.28
N ALA A 192 -16.88 -2.22 2.72
CA ALA A 192 -15.74 -1.49 3.25
C ALA A 192 -14.85 -0.99 2.11
N VAL A 193 -14.19 0.13 2.35
CA VAL A 193 -13.08 0.57 1.50
C VAL A 193 -11.83 -0.19 1.94
N VAL A 194 -11.24 -0.94 1.01
CA VAL A 194 -10.06 -1.78 1.28
C VAL A 194 -9.05 -1.71 0.14
N TYR A 195 -7.83 -2.14 0.42
CA TYR A 195 -6.81 -2.37 -0.59
C TYR A 195 -7.05 -3.71 -1.32
N SER A 196 -6.53 -3.83 -2.53
CA SER A 196 -6.79 -4.99 -3.40
C SER A 196 -6.33 -6.33 -2.80
N GLY A 197 -5.22 -6.39 -2.06
CA GLY A 197 -4.76 -7.60 -1.37
C GLY A 197 -5.74 -8.06 -0.29
N GLU A 198 -6.27 -7.12 0.50
CA GLU A 198 -7.29 -7.40 1.50
C GLU A 198 -8.58 -7.93 0.88
N ALA A 199 -8.91 -7.45 -0.32
CA ALA A 199 -10.08 -7.92 -1.06
C ALA A 199 -9.92 -9.36 -1.53
N TYR A 200 -8.74 -9.72 -2.01
CA TYR A 200 -8.42 -11.10 -2.42
C TYR A 200 -8.57 -12.06 -1.23
N LEU A 201 -7.93 -11.75 -0.11
CA LEU A 201 -8.08 -12.52 1.13
C LEU A 201 -9.53 -12.61 1.61
N GLY A 202 -10.27 -11.51 1.50
CA GLY A 202 -11.69 -11.49 1.87
C GLY A 202 -12.51 -12.49 1.08
N HIS A 203 -12.30 -12.58 -0.23
CA HIS A 203 -12.97 -13.53 -1.11
C HIS A 203 -12.59 -14.99 -0.79
N GLU A 204 -11.32 -15.25 -0.47
CA GLU A 204 -10.85 -16.59 -0.05
C GLU A 204 -11.56 -17.07 1.23
N TYR A 205 -11.78 -16.17 2.19
CA TYR A 205 -12.48 -16.49 3.44
C TYR A 205 -13.99 -16.57 3.30
N ASN A 206 -14.57 -15.78 2.41
CA ASN A 206 -16.01 -15.74 2.16
C ASN A 206 -16.28 -15.48 0.67
N PRO A 207 -16.69 -16.50 -0.11
CA PRO A 207 -16.94 -16.36 -1.55
C PRO A 207 -18.17 -15.47 -1.88
N ASP A 208 -18.96 -15.07 -0.87
CA ASP A 208 -20.06 -14.13 -1.05
C ASP A 208 -19.61 -12.66 -1.02
N VAL A 209 -18.31 -12.39 -0.76
CA VAL A 209 -17.78 -11.04 -0.86
C VAL A 209 -17.04 -10.84 -2.17
N GLU A 210 -17.22 -9.67 -2.77
CA GLU A 210 -16.59 -9.28 -4.02
C GLU A 210 -15.96 -7.89 -3.91
N TYR A 211 -15.02 -7.62 -4.81
CA TYR A 211 -14.31 -6.34 -4.90
C TYR A 211 -14.63 -5.62 -6.20
N VAL A 212 -14.80 -4.31 -6.10
CA VAL A 212 -14.99 -3.46 -7.28
C VAL A 212 -14.17 -2.19 -7.18
N VAL A 213 -13.53 -1.84 -8.29
CA VAL A 213 -12.93 -0.50 -8.49
C VAL A 213 -14.01 0.41 -9.09
N PRO A 214 -14.43 1.47 -8.39
CA PRO A 214 -15.46 2.37 -8.89
C PRO A 214 -15.08 3.06 -10.21
N LYS A 215 -16.08 3.35 -11.02
CA LYS A 215 -15.93 3.89 -12.38
C LYS A 215 -15.32 5.28 -12.47
N GLU A 216 -15.34 6.04 -11.40
CA GLU A 216 -14.65 7.33 -11.32
C GLU A 216 -13.13 7.16 -11.28
N GLY A 217 -12.66 5.90 -11.19
CA GLY A 217 -11.27 5.53 -11.01
C GLY A 217 -10.83 5.57 -9.56
N THR A 218 -9.63 5.06 -9.33
CA THR A 218 -9.05 4.91 -8.00
C THR A 218 -7.60 5.34 -7.95
N ASN A 219 -6.99 5.21 -6.78
CA ASN A 219 -5.55 5.30 -6.61
C ASN A 219 -4.88 3.97 -6.98
N ILE A 220 -3.83 4.04 -7.77
CA ILE A 220 -2.81 3.01 -7.85
C ILE A 220 -1.68 3.50 -6.95
N TRP A 221 -1.37 2.73 -5.92
CA TRP A 221 -0.30 3.03 -4.98
C TRP A 221 0.85 2.06 -5.17
N MET A 222 2.03 2.49 -4.79
CA MET A 222 3.23 1.66 -4.73
C MET A 222 3.97 1.94 -3.44
N ASP A 223 4.34 0.88 -2.75
CA ASP A 223 5.27 0.93 -1.63
C ASP A 223 6.66 0.56 -2.11
N GLY A 224 7.64 1.09 -1.42
CA GLY A 224 9.03 0.81 -1.76
C GLY A 224 9.97 0.96 -0.58
N TRP A 225 11.15 0.41 -0.75
CA TRP A 225 12.22 0.47 0.23
C TRP A 225 13.23 1.57 -0.12
N VAL A 226 13.68 2.28 0.89
CA VAL A 226 14.75 3.29 0.79
C VAL A 226 15.80 3.07 1.87
N ILE A 227 17.04 3.46 1.57
CA ILE A 227 18.11 3.54 2.56
C ILE A 227 18.08 4.94 3.18
N THR A 228 18.02 5.00 4.51
CA THR A 228 18.00 6.30 5.21
C THR A 228 19.33 7.02 5.06
N LYS A 229 19.30 8.34 5.19
CA LYS A 229 20.51 9.17 5.13
C LYS A 229 21.50 8.84 6.25
N GLU A 230 21.01 8.49 7.41
CA GLU A 230 21.77 8.19 8.62
C GLU A 230 22.31 6.76 8.64
N CYS A 231 21.91 5.89 7.69
CA CYS A 231 22.33 4.49 7.61
C CYS A 231 23.85 4.37 7.65
N GLN A 232 24.36 3.63 8.61
CA GLN A 232 25.78 3.33 8.76
C GLN A 232 26.19 1.98 8.13
N ASN A 233 25.20 1.15 7.79
CA ASN A 233 25.38 -0.21 7.29
C ASN A 233 24.95 -0.32 5.81
N THR A 234 25.36 0.65 4.98
CA THR A 234 24.88 0.77 3.57
C THR A 234 25.11 -0.50 2.75
N GLU A 235 26.25 -1.19 2.94
CA GLU A 235 26.51 -2.45 2.23
C GLU A 235 25.53 -3.55 2.64
N ALA A 236 25.21 -3.67 3.94
CA ALA A 236 24.24 -4.63 4.44
C ALA A 236 22.82 -4.27 3.96
N ALA A 237 22.47 -2.99 3.96
CA ALA A 237 21.20 -2.48 3.46
C ALA A 237 21.01 -2.79 1.97
N GLN A 238 22.03 -2.54 1.14
CA GLN A 238 21.97 -2.89 -0.29
C GLN A 238 21.86 -4.40 -0.54
N LYS A 239 22.56 -5.23 0.24
CA LYS A 239 22.41 -6.70 0.17
C LYS A 239 20.99 -7.15 0.52
N PHE A 240 20.36 -6.50 1.50
CA PHE A 240 18.97 -6.81 1.84
C PHE A 240 18.01 -6.42 0.73
N LEU A 241 18.20 -5.25 0.11
CA LEU A 241 17.38 -4.82 -1.03
C LEU A 241 17.55 -5.75 -2.23
N ASP A 242 18.75 -6.16 -2.56
CA ASP A 242 19.01 -7.12 -3.65
C ASP A 242 18.39 -8.50 -3.35
N PHE A 243 18.48 -8.96 -2.09
CA PHE A 243 17.81 -10.18 -1.64
C PHE A 243 16.30 -10.14 -1.84
N LEU A 244 15.64 -8.99 -1.60
CA LEU A 244 14.19 -8.82 -1.85
C LEU A 244 13.82 -8.90 -3.35
N CYS A 245 14.78 -8.68 -4.26
CA CYS A 245 14.56 -8.82 -5.70
C CYS A 245 14.60 -10.28 -6.18
N ARG A 246 15.03 -11.23 -5.36
CA ARG A 246 15.05 -12.65 -5.73
C ARG A 246 13.65 -13.16 -5.95
N GLU A 247 13.47 -14.01 -6.94
CA GLU A 247 12.19 -14.64 -7.30
C GLU A 247 11.58 -15.39 -6.12
N ASP A 248 12.34 -16.33 -5.50
CA ASP A 248 11.88 -17.14 -4.37
C ASP A 248 11.45 -16.29 -3.14
N VAL A 249 12.14 -15.17 -2.90
CA VAL A 249 11.85 -14.25 -1.80
C VAL A 249 10.63 -13.39 -2.12
N ALA A 250 10.53 -12.90 -3.35
CA ALA A 250 9.40 -12.09 -3.80
C ALA A 250 8.10 -12.92 -3.85
N GLU A 251 8.18 -14.17 -4.31
CA GLU A 251 7.06 -15.13 -4.31
C GLU A 251 6.58 -15.41 -2.88
N ALA A 252 7.48 -15.75 -1.96
CA ALA A 252 7.13 -16.01 -0.56
C ALA A 252 6.46 -14.79 0.12
N ASN A 253 6.98 -13.59 -0.14
CA ASN A 253 6.37 -12.36 0.37
C ASN A 253 5.02 -12.08 -0.28
N PHE A 254 4.86 -12.33 -1.58
CA PHE A 254 3.57 -12.21 -2.28
C PHE A 254 2.53 -13.18 -1.70
N GLU A 255 2.86 -14.44 -1.51
CA GLU A 255 1.97 -15.43 -0.92
C GLU A 255 1.58 -15.13 0.54
N TYR A 256 2.46 -14.42 1.26
CA TYR A 256 2.21 -14.03 2.64
C TYR A 256 1.36 -12.78 2.79
N ILE A 257 1.55 -11.79 1.89
CA ILE A 257 0.97 -10.44 2.01
C ILE A 257 -0.25 -10.26 1.09
N TYR A 258 -0.29 -10.97 -0.05
CA TYR A 258 -1.34 -10.91 -1.08
C TYR A 258 -1.45 -9.58 -1.84
N TYR A 259 -0.48 -8.67 -1.71
CA TYR A 259 -0.39 -7.50 -2.59
C TYR A 259 0.40 -7.82 -3.85
N SER A 260 0.08 -7.13 -4.96
CA SER A 260 0.74 -7.35 -6.24
C SER A 260 2.23 -7.06 -6.17
N THR A 261 3.03 -8.01 -6.66
CA THR A 261 4.50 -7.88 -6.70
C THR A 261 4.97 -7.18 -7.97
N PRO A 262 6.03 -6.35 -7.93
CA PRO A 262 6.70 -5.83 -9.11
C PRO A 262 7.74 -6.80 -9.71
N ASN A 263 7.90 -7.98 -9.13
CA ASN A 263 8.88 -8.97 -9.60
C ASN A 263 8.34 -9.72 -10.82
N GLN A 264 8.93 -9.45 -12.00
CA GLN A 264 8.48 -10.00 -13.27
C GLN A 264 8.64 -11.50 -13.36
N ALA A 265 9.67 -12.08 -12.72
CA ALA A 265 9.88 -13.53 -12.71
C ALA A 265 8.73 -14.24 -11.98
N VAL A 266 8.25 -13.67 -10.88
CA VAL A 266 7.08 -14.19 -10.16
C VAL A 266 5.82 -14.05 -11.00
N ILE A 267 5.61 -12.88 -11.64
CA ILE A 267 4.42 -12.64 -12.49
C ILE A 267 4.37 -13.61 -13.67
N ASP A 268 5.50 -13.81 -14.34
CA ASP A 268 5.59 -14.71 -15.51
C ASP A 268 5.24 -16.17 -15.13
N ASN A 269 5.60 -16.59 -13.92
CA ASN A 269 5.27 -17.94 -13.43
C ASN A 269 3.80 -18.11 -13.04
N MET A 270 3.13 -17.04 -12.57
CA MET A 270 1.69 -17.09 -12.25
C MET A 270 0.80 -17.24 -13.47
N ASP A 271 1.22 -16.73 -14.63
CA ASP A 271 0.44 -16.82 -15.87
C ASP A 271 0.48 -18.22 -16.51
N GLU A 272 1.31 -19.14 -16.00
CA GLU A 272 1.43 -20.52 -16.51
C GLU A 272 0.55 -21.55 -15.76
N ASP A 273 -0.06 -21.22 -14.60
CA ASP A 273 -0.92 -22.07 -13.80
C ASP A 273 -2.41 -21.64 -13.87
#